data_4abf7f5d7a6c0cd36fec6cb9f53ecc89
#
_entry.id   4abf7f5d7a6c0cd36fec6cb9f53ecc89
#
_cell.length_a   1.000
_cell.length_b   1.000
_cell.length_c   1.000
_cell.angle_alpha   90.00
_cell.angle_beta   90.00
_cell.angle_gamma   90.00
#
_symmetry.space_group_name_H-M   'P 1'
#
loop_
_entity.id
_entity.type
_entity.pdbx_description
1 polymer ?
#
loop_
_entity_poly.entity_id
_entity_poly.type
_entity_poly.pdbx_seq_one_letter_code
_entity_poly.pdbx_strand_id
1 'polypeptide(L)'
;DRRGVFYGVQTLVQLIALPNLPLVEVTDYPDVPYRGVVEGFYGVPWSREARLSQLDFYGRNKMNIYIYGPKDDPYHSSPNWRKPYPAQEAEQLKELVECARRNEVLFYWAIHPGKDIRWNTEDRDLLMEKFESMYRLGIRAFAVFFDDISGEGTSAEKQVELLNDIYHNFVKVKGDVAPLLMCPTEYNRLW
;
A
#
# COMPACT_ATOMS: atom_id res chain seq x y z
N ASP A 1 16.18 -17.44 1.34
CA ASP A 1 14.72 -17.34 1.45
C ASP A 1 14.08 -17.24 0.06
N ARG A 2 12.75 -17.31 -0.02
CA ARG A 2 12.00 -17.24 -1.29
C ARG A 2 12.27 -15.95 -2.06
N ARG A 3 12.30 -14.82 -1.36
CA ARG A 3 12.48 -13.49 -1.95
C ARG A 3 13.88 -13.31 -2.52
N GLY A 4 14.90 -13.82 -1.82
CA GLY A 4 16.29 -13.85 -2.32
C GLY A 4 16.43 -14.67 -3.61
N VAL A 5 15.78 -15.84 -3.68
CA VAL A 5 15.74 -16.65 -4.93
C VAL A 5 15.06 -15.88 -6.06
N PHE A 6 13.92 -15.24 -5.80
CA PHE A 6 13.23 -14.43 -6.81
C PHE A 6 14.14 -13.33 -7.37
N TYR A 7 14.84 -12.58 -6.50
CA TYR A 7 15.74 -11.49 -6.93
C TYR A 7 17.00 -12.01 -7.62
N GLY A 8 17.54 -13.18 -7.21
CA GLY A 8 18.61 -13.84 -7.92
C GLY A 8 18.23 -14.23 -9.36
N VAL A 9 16.99 -14.72 -9.55
CA VAL A 9 16.45 -15.00 -10.89
C VAL A 9 16.34 -13.71 -11.72
N GLN A 10 15.92 -12.58 -11.12
CA GLN A 10 15.88 -11.31 -11.87
C GLN A 10 17.28 -10.86 -12.32
N THR A 11 18.31 -11.05 -11.49
CA THR A 11 19.70 -10.80 -11.89
C THR A 11 20.11 -11.70 -13.05
N LEU A 12 19.80 -12.98 -12.97
CA LEU A 12 20.12 -13.95 -14.05
C LEU A 12 19.43 -13.58 -15.37
N VAL A 13 18.15 -13.20 -15.33
CA VAL A 13 17.39 -12.75 -16.52
C VAL A 13 18.06 -11.53 -17.17
N GLN A 14 18.56 -10.57 -16.37
CA GLN A 14 19.28 -9.41 -16.89
C GLN A 14 20.62 -9.80 -17.54
N LEU A 15 21.35 -10.76 -16.96
CA LEU A 15 22.62 -11.24 -17.51
C LEU A 15 22.43 -12.01 -18.83
N ILE A 16 21.41 -12.86 -18.93
CA ILE A 16 21.11 -13.65 -20.13
C ILE A 16 20.66 -12.75 -21.30
N ALA A 17 20.09 -11.58 -21.02
CA ALA A 17 19.70 -10.61 -22.04
C ALA A 17 20.89 -9.88 -22.69
N LEU A 18 22.11 -10.04 -22.17
CA LEU A 18 23.32 -9.47 -22.78
C LEU A 18 23.74 -10.25 -24.03
N PRO A 19 24.36 -9.61 -25.04
CA PRO A 19 24.83 -10.27 -26.26
C PRO A 19 25.79 -11.42 -26.00
N ASN A 20 26.58 -11.33 -24.96
CA ASN A 20 27.48 -12.36 -24.48
C ASN A 20 27.28 -12.54 -22.97
N LEU A 21 27.02 -13.75 -22.53
CA LEU A 21 26.92 -14.08 -21.11
C LEU A 21 28.31 -13.97 -20.45
N PRO A 22 28.51 -13.00 -19.56
CA PRO A 22 29.79 -12.85 -18.89
C PRO A 22 30.02 -13.95 -17.84
N LEU A 23 31.27 -14.37 -17.66
CA LEU A 23 31.65 -15.16 -16.51
C LEU A 23 31.82 -14.23 -15.31
N VAL A 24 30.83 -14.20 -14.43
CA VAL A 24 30.80 -13.29 -13.28
C VAL A 24 30.31 -14.01 -12.02
N GLU A 25 30.77 -13.52 -10.88
CA GLU A 25 30.18 -13.76 -9.56
C GLU A 25 29.42 -12.49 -9.12
N VAL A 26 28.17 -12.63 -8.72
CA VAL A 26 27.34 -11.51 -8.31
C VAL A 26 26.94 -11.68 -6.86
N THR A 27 27.35 -10.73 -6.00
CA THR A 27 26.83 -10.56 -4.66
C THR A 27 25.96 -9.32 -4.63
N ASP A 28 24.66 -9.48 -4.34
CA ASP A 28 23.69 -8.41 -4.37
C ASP A 28 22.82 -8.40 -3.11
N TYR A 29 22.66 -7.24 -2.51
CA TYR A 29 21.83 -7.00 -1.33
C TYR A 29 21.28 -5.57 -1.37
N PRO A 30 20.11 -5.31 -0.76
CA PRO A 30 19.53 -3.99 -0.77
C PRO A 30 20.16 -3.07 0.29
N ASP A 31 20.59 -1.86 -0.09
CA ASP A 31 20.99 -0.81 0.85
C ASP A 31 19.79 -0.22 1.60
N VAL A 32 18.60 -0.25 0.97
CA VAL A 32 17.34 0.26 1.53
C VAL A 32 16.31 -0.88 1.55
N PRO A 33 15.73 -1.21 2.73
CA PRO A 33 14.83 -2.35 2.87
C PRO A 33 13.51 -2.19 2.09
N TYR A 34 12.98 -0.96 1.95
CA TYR A 34 11.77 -0.67 1.19
C TYR A 34 12.08 0.19 -0.03
N ARG A 35 11.71 -0.31 -1.21
CA ARG A 35 11.96 0.33 -2.51
C ARG A 35 10.70 0.23 -3.35
N GLY A 36 10.13 1.35 -3.73
CA GLY A 36 8.87 1.30 -4.46
C GLY A 36 8.26 2.66 -4.74
N VAL A 37 6.96 2.66 -4.96
CA VAL A 37 6.21 3.82 -5.43
C VAL A 37 4.95 4.02 -4.59
N VAL A 38 4.58 5.27 -4.40
CA VAL A 38 3.28 5.70 -3.85
C VAL A 38 2.44 6.25 -5.01
N GLU A 39 1.28 5.63 -5.25
CA GLU A 39 0.23 6.23 -6.08
C GLU A 39 -0.64 7.11 -5.17
N GLY A 40 -0.20 8.35 -4.91
CA GLY A 40 -0.82 9.26 -3.94
C GLY A 40 -1.15 10.65 -4.52
N PHE A 41 -1.19 10.78 -5.84
CA PHE A 41 -1.44 12.04 -6.52
C PHE A 41 -2.93 12.33 -6.72
N TYR A 42 -3.24 13.58 -7.00
CA TYR A 42 -4.55 14.05 -7.45
C TYR A 42 -4.72 13.88 -8.96
N GLY A 43 -5.97 13.83 -9.43
CA GLY A 43 -6.31 13.66 -10.83
C GLY A 43 -6.64 12.21 -11.17
N VAL A 44 -6.64 11.89 -12.46
CA VAL A 44 -7.06 10.57 -12.93
C VAL A 44 -6.10 9.50 -12.40
N PRO A 45 -6.58 8.54 -11.61
CA PRO A 45 -5.76 7.43 -11.15
C PRO A 45 -5.20 6.61 -12.32
N TRP A 46 -4.11 5.92 -12.11
CA TRP A 46 -3.59 5.00 -13.12
C TRP A 46 -4.63 3.94 -13.50
N SER A 47 -4.63 3.54 -14.77
CA SER A 47 -5.50 2.46 -15.20
C SER A 47 -5.08 1.13 -14.58
N ARG A 48 -6.01 0.17 -14.57
CA ARG A 48 -5.72 -1.22 -14.14
C ARG A 48 -4.52 -1.79 -14.89
N GLU A 49 -4.46 -1.63 -16.21
CA GLU A 49 -3.40 -2.13 -17.07
C GLU A 49 -2.04 -1.47 -16.75
N ALA A 50 -2.04 -0.16 -16.50
CA ALA A 50 -0.85 0.56 -16.09
C ALA A 50 -0.32 0.03 -14.74
N ARG A 51 -1.19 -0.19 -13.75
CA ARG A 51 -0.80 -0.76 -12.44
C ARG A 51 -0.23 -2.17 -12.57
N LEU A 52 -0.86 -3.05 -13.36
CA LEU A 52 -0.34 -4.40 -13.61
C LEU A 52 1.04 -4.36 -14.26
N SER A 53 1.22 -3.53 -15.29
CA SER A 53 2.51 -3.35 -15.97
C SER A 53 3.58 -2.80 -15.01
N GLN A 54 3.22 -1.87 -14.13
CA GLN A 54 4.14 -1.34 -13.12
C GLN A 54 4.54 -2.40 -12.09
N LEU A 55 3.60 -3.21 -11.61
CA LEU A 55 3.89 -4.28 -10.66
C LEU A 55 4.86 -5.31 -11.25
N ASP A 56 4.72 -5.65 -12.53
CA ASP A 56 5.67 -6.50 -13.23
C ASP A 56 7.03 -5.81 -13.41
N PHE A 57 7.05 -4.52 -13.69
CA PHE A 57 8.28 -3.72 -13.74
C PHE A 57 8.97 -3.67 -12.36
N TYR A 58 8.22 -3.50 -11.29
CA TYR A 58 8.77 -3.46 -9.92
C TYR A 58 9.46 -4.77 -9.57
N GLY A 59 8.80 -5.91 -9.82
CA GLY A 59 9.41 -7.22 -9.57
C GLY A 59 10.71 -7.42 -10.33
N ARG A 60 10.72 -7.10 -11.65
CA ARG A 60 11.93 -7.21 -12.49
C ARG A 60 13.08 -6.31 -12.05
N ASN A 61 12.78 -5.18 -11.43
CA ASN A 61 13.77 -4.19 -10.96
C ASN A 61 14.01 -4.27 -9.45
N LYS A 62 13.58 -5.35 -8.78
CA LYS A 62 13.80 -5.62 -7.36
C LYS A 62 13.21 -4.55 -6.43
N MET A 63 12.19 -3.82 -6.90
CA MET A 63 11.35 -2.99 -6.05
C MET A 63 10.36 -3.89 -5.33
N ASN A 64 10.04 -3.56 -4.07
CA ASN A 64 9.33 -4.49 -3.20
C ASN A 64 8.13 -3.90 -2.47
N ILE A 65 7.76 -2.67 -2.78
CA ILE A 65 6.60 -2.00 -2.19
C ILE A 65 5.85 -1.17 -3.22
N TYR A 66 4.54 -1.23 -3.17
CA TYR A 66 3.64 -0.33 -3.88
C TYR A 66 2.54 0.12 -2.91
N ILE A 67 2.35 1.43 -2.79
CA ILE A 67 1.35 2.01 -1.91
C ILE A 67 0.23 2.59 -2.76
N TYR A 68 -0.95 1.97 -2.67
CA TYR A 68 -2.17 2.37 -3.34
C TYR A 68 -2.92 3.39 -2.47
N GLY A 69 -2.99 4.63 -2.91
CA GLY A 69 -3.70 5.71 -2.23
C GLY A 69 -4.03 6.89 -3.17
N PRO A 70 -4.58 6.64 -4.40
CA PRO A 70 -4.91 7.72 -5.32
C PRO A 70 -5.99 8.61 -4.74
N LYS A 71 -5.72 9.93 -4.66
CA LYS A 71 -6.59 10.91 -3.98
C LYS A 71 -8.00 11.00 -4.57
N ASP A 72 -8.16 10.67 -5.84
CA ASP A 72 -9.46 10.70 -6.54
C ASP A 72 -10.17 9.33 -6.59
N ASP A 73 -9.66 8.32 -5.87
CA ASP A 73 -10.43 7.12 -5.57
C ASP A 73 -11.40 7.42 -4.42
N PRO A 74 -12.72 7.46 -4.68
CA PRO A 74 -13.70 7.87 -3.66
C PRO A 74 -13.89 6.82 -2.56
N TYR A 75 -13.40 5.59 -2.74
CA TYR A 75 -13.52 4.50 -1.76
C TYR A 75 -12.28 4.35 -0.88
N HIS A 76 -11.17 4.93 -1.29
CA HIS A 76 -9.98 5.14 -0.47
C HIS A 76 -10.13 6.39 0.41
N SER A 77 -10.82 7.41 -0.07
CA SER A 77 -10.93 8.73 0.54
C SER A 77 -12.39 9.18 0.63
N SER A 78 -12.62 10.43 1.04
CA SER A 78 -13.94 11.08 1.00
C SER A 78 -14.49 11.15 -0.45
N PRO A 79 -15.79 10.97 -0.65
CA PRO A 79 -16.83 10.85 0.39
C PRO A 79 -17.18 9.41 0.78
N ASN A 80 -16.62 8.38 0.15
CA ASN A 80 -17.12 7.02 0.25
C ASN A 80 -16.15 6.05 0.98
N TRP A 81 -15.14 6.53 1.70
CA TRP A 81 -14.21 5.64 2.41
C TRP A 81 -14.92 4.70 3.41
N ARG A 82 -16.08 5.13 3.92
CA ARG A 82 -16.95 4.33 4.80
C ARG A 82 -17.65 3.17 4.09
N LYS A 83 -17.76 3.22 2.75
CA LYS A 83 -18.48 2.23 1.96
C LYS A 83 -17.54 1.13 1.46
N PRO A 84 -18.04 -0.10 1.27
CA PRO A 84 -17.26 -1.12 0.56
C PRO A 84 -17.00 -0.68 -0.88
N TYR A 85 -15.94 -1.21 -1.49
CA TYR A 85 -15.74 -1.08 -2.93
C TYR A 85 -16.86 -1.80 -3.67
N PRO A 86 -17.36 -1.26 -4.79
CA PRO A 86 -18.21 -2.00 -5.71
C PRO A 86 -17.54 -3.31 -6.17
N ALA A 87 -18.33 -4.31 -6.51
CA ALA A 87 -17.82 -5.65 -6.79
C ALA A 87 -16.75 -5.69 -7.91
N GLN A 88 -16.93 -4.87 -8.95
CA GLN A 88 -15.99 -4.81 -10.07
C GLN A 88 -14.63 -4.22 -9.64
N GLU A 89 -14.64 -3.12 -8.89
CA GLU A 89 -13.42 -2.49 -8.38
C GLU A 89 -12.73 -3.37 -7.33
N ALA A 90 -13.50 -4.06 -6.50
CA ALA A 90 -12.96 -5.02 -5.54
C ALA A 90 -12.24 -6.19 -6.24
N GLU A 91 -12.79 -6.72 -7.34
CA GLU A 91 -12.13 -7.77 -8.11
C GLU A 91 -10.85 -7.27 -8.81
N GLN A 92 -10.86 -6.03 -9.32
CA GLN A 92 -9.67 -5.40 -9.89
C GLN A 92 -8.57 -5.22 -8.82
N LEU A 93 -8.93 -4.77 -7.61
CA LEU A 93 -7.96 -4.67 -6.51
C LEU A 93 -7.38 -6.04 -6.13
N LYS A 94 -8.21 -7.07 -6.06
CA LYS A 94 -7.76 -8.44 -5.79
C LYS A 94 -6.76 -8.93 -6.86
N GLU A 95 -7.00 -8.66 -8.12
CA GLU A 95 -6.07 -8.99 -9.20
C GLU A 95 -4.72 -8.28 -9.06
N LEU A 96 -4.74 -6.98 -8.69
CA LEU A 96 -3.51 -6.22 -8.41
C LEU A 96 -2.73 -6.82 -7.24
N VAL A 97 -3.42 -7.20 -6.16
CA VAL A 97 -2.81 -7.86 -4.99
C VAL A 97 -2.14 -9.19 -5.39
N GLU A 98 -2.81 -9.99 -6.22
CA GLU A 98 -2.25 -11.25 -6.72
C GLU A 98 -1.04 -11.02 -7.64
N CYS A 99 -1.10 -10.01 -8.51
CA CYS A 99 0.03 -9.61 -9.35
C CYS A 99 1.22 -9.15 -8.50
N ALA A 100 0.99 -8.29 -7.50
CA ALA A 100 2.01 -7.85 -6.57
C ALA A 100 2.67 -9.02 -5.84
N ARG A 101 1.88 -9.98 -5.34
CA ARG A 101 2.38 -11.19 -4.66
C ARG A 101 3.27 -12.04 -5.56
N ARG A 102 2.91 -12.22 -6.85
CA ARG A 102 3.74 -12.96 -7.82
C ARG A 102 5.08 -12.27 -8.07
N ASN A 103 5.13 -10.95 -7.97
CA ASN A 103 6.31 -10.11 -8.19
C ASN A 103 7.11 -9.79 -6.91
N GLU A 104 6.78 -10.46 -5.78
CA GLU A 104 7.39 -10.19 -4.47
C GLU A 104 7.28 -8.71 -4.03
N VAL A 105 6.23 -8.03 -4.49
CA VAL A 105 5.88 -6.65 -4.14
C VAL A 105 4.82 -6.65 -3.04
N LEU A 106 5.10 -5.96 -1.96
CA LEU A 106 4.15 -5.74 -0.87
C LEU A 106 3.16 -4.64 -1.28
N PHE A 107 1.90 -5.02 -1.46
CA PHE A 107 0.82 -4.11 -1.84
C PHE A 107 0.22 -3.49 -0.57
N TYR A 108 0.55 -2.23 -0.31
CA TYR A 108 -0.11 -1.43 0.73
C TYR A 108 -1.38 -0.79 0.16
N TRP A 109 -2.50 -1.05 0.82
CA TRP A 109 -3.72 -0.29 0.58
C TRP A 109 -3.85 0.80 1.64
N ALA A 110 -3.98 2.04 1.20
CA ALA A 110 -4.13 3.18 2.08
C ALA A 110 -5.60 3.59 2.22
N ILE A 111 -5.97 4.15 3.37
CA ILE A 111 -7.22 4.87 3.58
C ILE A 111 -6.91 6.32 3.95
N HIS A 112 -7.72 7.26 3.47
CA HIS A 112 -7.57 8.69 3.72
C HIS A 112 -8.87 9.28 4.29
N PRO A 113 -9.17 9.04 5.58
CA PRO A 113 -10.45 9.42 6.19
C PRO A 113 -10.50 10.89 6.65
N GLY A 114 -9.35 11.58 6.70
CA GLY A 114 -9.17 12.81 7.45
C GLY A 114 -10.02 14.00 7.03
N LYS A 115 -10.55 14.01 5.79
CA LYS A 115 -11.37 15.14 5.32
C LYS A 115 -12.73 15.25 6.01
N ASP A 116 -13.29 14.13 6.49
CA ASP A 116 -14.67 14.10 7.02
C ASP A 116 -14.87 13.10 8.17
N ILE A 117 -13.79 12.63 8.78
CA ILE A 117 -13.85 11.76 9.96
C ILE A 117 -14.46 12.49 11.15
N ARG A 118 -15.43 11.87 11.80
CA ARG A 118 -16.18 12.47 12.94
C ARG A 118 -15.61 12.11 14.31
N TRP A 119 -14.61 11.24 14.37
CA TRP A 119 -13.98 10.76 15.59
C TRP A 119 -14.94 10.11 16.60
N ASN A 120 -16.00 9.47 16.10
CA ASN A 120 -16.98 8.74 16.90
C ASN A 120 -16.86 7.23 16.69
N THR A 121 -17.59 6.47 17.51
CA THR A 121 -17.59 5.01 17.45
C THR A 121 -18.07 4.48 16.08
N GLU A 122 -19.08 5.12 15.48
CA GLU A 122 -19.62 4.73 14.17
C GLU A 122 -18.55 4.77 13.06
N ASP A 123 -17.81 5.88 12.95
CA ASP A 123 -16.75 6.02 11.95
C ASP A 123 -15.59 5.06 12.21
N ARG A 124 -15.26 4.82 13.48
CA ARG A 124 -14.27 3.83 13.87
C ARG A 124 -14.67 2.42 13.44
N ASP A 125 -15.90 2.01 13.73
CA ASP A 125 -16.40 0.69 13.37
C ASP A 125 -16.45 0.49 11.85
N LEU A 126 -16.91 1.49 11.10
CA LEU A 126 -16.91 1.49 9.63
C LEU A 126 -15.49 1.39 9.03
N LEU A 127 -14.53 2.05 9.66
CA LEU A 127 -13.12 1.96 9.26
C LEU A 127 -12.58 0.55 9.48
N MET A 128 -12.86 -0.06 10.63
CA MET A 128 -12.45 -1.43 10.94
C MET A 128 -13.12 -2.44 9.99
N GLU A 129 -14.40 -2.28 9.69
CA GLU A 129 -15.11 -3.08 8.67
C GLU A 129 -14.46 -2.94 7.28
N LYS A 130 -14.04 -1.74 6.91
CA LYS A 130 -13.32 -1.49 5.66
C LYS A 130 -11.99 -2.24 5.64
N PHE A 131 -11.19 -2.18 6.69
CA PHE A 131 -9.95 -2.94 6.82
C PHE A 131 -10.19 -4.44 6.70
N GLU A 132 -11.23 -4.96 7.37
CA GLU A 132 -11.62 -6.36 7.26
C GLU A 132 -12.04 -6.75 5.82
N SER A 133 -12.75 -5.88 5.12
CA SER A 133 -13.12 -6.13 3.74
C SER A 133 -11.90 -6.20 2.81
N MET A 134 -10.93 -5.29 2.98
CA MET A 134 -9.69 -5.29 2.23
C MET A 134 -8.81 -6.50 2.57
N TYR A 135 -8.75 -6.89 3.82
CA TYR A 135 -8.06 -8.12 4.24
C TYR A 135 -8.63 -9.37 3.57
N ARG A 136 -9.97 -9.46 3.43
CA ARG A 136 -10.63 -10.57 2.69
C ARG A 136 -10.30 -10.59 1.20
N LEU A 137 -9.97 -9.44 0.59
CA LEU A 137 -9.46 -9.36 -0.78
C LEU A 137 -8.00 -9.85 -0.93
N GLY A 138 -7.33 -10.18 0.18
CA GLY A 138 -5.95 -10.65 0.16
C GLY A 138 -4.90 -9.60 0.53
N ILE A 139 -5.30 -8.36 0.83
CA ILE A 139 -4.39 -7.30 1.27
C ILE A 139 -3.80 -7.66 2.64
N ARG A 140 -2.49 -7.49 2.77
CA ARG A 140 -1.71 -7.79 3.98
C ARG A 140 -0.83 -6.63 4.44
N ALA A 141 -1.02 -5.45 3.84
CA ALA A 141 -0.31 -4.25 4.20
C ALA A 141 -1.25 -3.04 4.10
N PHE A 142 -1.29 -2.23 5.15
CA PHE A 142 -2.27 -1.15 5.30
C PHE A 142 -1.59 0.16 5.66
N ALA A 143 -2.17 1.26 5.17
CA ALA A 143 -1.73 2.60 5.50
C ALA A 143 -2.92 3.50 5.85
N VAL A 144 -2.67 4.52 6.68
CA VAL A 144 -3.64 5.58 6.97
C VAL A 144 -3.01 6.92 6.63
N PHE A 145 -3.67 7.69 5.80
CA PHE A 145 -3.20 9.00 5.36
C PHE A 145 -4.04 10.12 5.95
N PHE A 146 -3.36 11.16 6.45
CA PHE A 146 -3.94 12.38 7.00
C PHE A 146 -3.32 13.63 6.38
N ASP A 147 -2.58 13.48 5.29
CA ASP A 147 -1.99 14.58 4.54
C ASP A 147 -3.05 15.39 3.78
N ASP A 148 -2.75 16.65 3.50
CA ASP A 148 -3.58 17.58 2.72
C ASP A 148 -5.03 17.72 3.24
N ILE A 149 -5.20 17.78 4.56
CA ILE A 149 -6.48 17.96 5.22
C ILE A 149 -6.49 19.22 6.09
N SER A 150 -7.68 19.61 6.52
CA SER A 150 -7.91 20.70 7.46
C SER A 150 -9.02 20.35 8.45
N GLY A 151 -9.21 21.18 9.47
CA GLY A 151 -10.27 21.01 10.45
C GLY A 151 -9.98 19.91 11.48
N GLU A 152 -11.01 19.23 11.95
CA GLU A 152 -10.89 18.28 13.07
C GLU A 152 -10.07 17.01 12.73
N GLY A 153 -9.93 16.68 11.45
CA GLY A 153 -9.09 15.57 11.04
C GLY A 153 -7.61 15.73 11.36
N THR A 154 -7.15 16.96 11.61
CA THR A 154 -5.74 17.29 11.87
C THR A 154 -5.30 17.04 13.32
N SER A 155 -6.21 16.66 14.24
CA SER A 155 -5.87 16.40 15.65
C SER A 155 -4.89 15.22 15.78
N ALA A 156 -3.65 15.50 16.11
CA ALA A 156 -2.61 14.48 16.27
C ALA A 156 -2.95 13.44 17.33
N GLU A 157 -3.57 13.86 18.45
CA GLU A 157 -3.99 12.93 19.51
C GLU A 157 -5.02 11.93 18.99
N LYS A 158 -6.06 12.41 18.30
CA LYS A 158 -7.11 11.55 17.73
C LYS A 158 -6.55 10.62 16.62
N GLN A 159 -5.60 11.12 15.82
CA GLN A 159 -4.90 10.29 14.83
C GLN A 159 -4.13 9.14 15.51
N VAL A 160 -3.38 9.45 16.59
CA VAL A 160 -2.63 8.45 17.35
C VAL A 160 -3.56 7.43 18.02
N GLU A 161 -4.67 7.87 18.61
CA GLU A 161 -5.68 6.98 19.20
C GLU A 161 -6.22 5.99 18.15
N LEU A 162 -6.60 6.48 16.97
CA LEU A 162 -7.09 5.64 15.88
C LEU A 162 -6.03 4.65 15.38
N LEU A 163 -4.79 5.10 15.20
CA LEU A 163 -3.69 4.23 14.76
C LEU A 163 -3.37 3.14 15.78
N ASN A 164 -3.37 3.46 17.06
CA ASN A 164 -3.19 2.48 18.13
C ASN A 164 -4.33 1.46 18.16
N ASP A 165 -5.56 1.92 17.95
CA ASP A 165 -6.70 1.05 17.88
C ASP A 165 -6.61 0.06 16.71
N ILE A 166 -6.31 0.55 15.50
CA ILE A 166 -6.07 -0.29 14.33
C ILE A 166 -4.93 -1.28 14.59
N TYR A 167 -3.84 -0.80 15.18
CA TYR A 167 -2.70 -1.66 15.48
C TYR A 167 -3.06 -2.80 16.45
N HIS A 168 -3.72 -2.47 17.56
CA HIS A 168 -4.03 -3.44 18.61
C HIS A 168 -5.16 -4.40 18.22
N ASN A 169 -6.21 -3.90 17.58
CA ASN A 169 -7.44 -4.64 17.34
C ASN A 169 -7.52 -5.24 15.92
N PHE A 170 -6.63 -4.87 15.01
CA PHE A 170 -6.56 -5.42 13.67
C PHE A 170 -5.18 -6.00 13.35
N VAL A 171 -4.13 -5.17 13.24
CA VAL A 171 -2.82 -5.61 12.77
C VAL A 171 -2.26 -6.74 13.65
N LYS A 172 -2.26 -6.53 14.96
CA LYS A 172 -1.73 -7.49 15.93
C LYS A 172 -2.57 -8.77 16.03
N VAL A 173 -3.89 -8.64 15.89
CA VAL A 173 -4.83 -9.78 15.94
C VAL A 173 -4.69 -10.67 14.72
N LYS A 174 -4.50 -10.10 13.52
CA LYS A 174 -4.32 -10.89 12.28
C LYS A 174 -2.98 -11.65 12.26
N GLY A 175 -1.92 -11.07 12.76
CA GLY A 175 -0.60 -11.69 12.88
C GLY A 175 0.17 -11.86 11.56
N ASP A 176 -0.50 -11.75 10.41
CA ASP A 176 0.08 -11.85 9.06
C ASP A 176 0.03 -10.53 8.27
N VAL A 177 -0.30 -9.42 8.95
CA VAL A 177 -0.33 -8.07 8.40
C VAL A 177 1.02 -7.39 8.62
N ALA A 178 1.53 -6.74 7.59
CA ALA A 178 2.75 -5.94 7.65
C ALA A 178 2.60 -4.74 8.62
N PRO A 179 3.70 -4.14 9.07
CA PRO A 179 3.64 -2.94 9.90
C PRO A 179 2.75 -1.86 9.28
N LEU A 180 1.89 -1.24 10.10
CA LEU A 180 1.02 -0.16 9.67
C LEU A 180 1.85 1.05 9.25
N LEU A 181 1.57 1.61 8.08
CA LEU A 181 2.13 2.89 7.64
C LEU A 181 1.16 4.03 7.94
N MET A 182 1.70 5.20 8.20
CA MET A 182 0.91 6.42 8.28
C MET A 182 1.60 7.57 7.54
N CYS A 183 0.79 8.47 6.98
CA CYS A 183 1.23 9.80 6.59
C CYS A 183 0.53 10.81 7.50
N PRO A 184 1.24 11.53 8.38
CA PRO A 184 0.64 12.53 9.25
C PRO A 184 0.22 13.77 8.45
N THR A 185 -0.59 14.63 9.06
CA THR A 185 -0.98 15.90 8.44
C THR A 185 0.24 16.80 8.19
N GLU A 186 1.12 16.87 9.18
CA GLU A 186 2.35 17.63 9.14
C GLU A 186 3.55 16.68 9.20
N TYR A 187 4.37 16.61 8.16
CA TYR A 187 5.50 15.70 8.05
C TYR A 187 6.86 16.40 7.97
N ASN A 188 6.93 17.69 8.32
CA ASN A 188 8.16 18.42 8.55
C ASN A 188 8.01 19.39 9.74
N ARG A 189 9.14 19.89 10.28
CA ARG A 189 9.16 20.78 11.45
C ARG A 189 9.02 22.27 11.14
N LEU A 190 8.76 22.62 9.89
CA LEU A 190 8.67 24.03 9.46
C LEU A 190 7.23 24.58 9.48
N TRP A 191 6.26 23.77 9.87
CA TRP A 191 4.82 24.10 10.04
C TRP A 191 4.46 24.18 11.51
#